data_544eeef260272eeb6659bfa7f8b5a546
#
_entry.id   544eeef260272eeb6659bfa7f8b5a546
#
_cell.length_a   1.000
_cell.length_b   1.000
_cell.length_c   1.000
_cell.angle_alpha   90.00
_cell.angle_beta   90.00
_cell.angle_gamma   90.00
#
_symmetry.space_group_name_H-M   'P 1'
#
loop_
_entity.id
_entity.type
_entity.pdbx_description
1 polymer ?
#
loop_
_entity_poly.entity_id
_entity_poly.type
_entity_poly.pdbx_seq_one_letter_code
_entity_poly.pdbx_strand_id
1 'polypeptide(L)'
;EITEHFTYEGHLFVCLESFIRQIPGQFYVEALEPTLIYEIPYGPFHELMQQDPEILRVYCTILESSLIISQHKADARNRHSAFERYRRLEFEHPQIVRRAPQIHVASFLGMSPETLSRIRAGKIS
;
A
#
# COMPACT_ATOMS: atom_id res chain seq x y z
N GLU A 1 9.90 7.20 -10.95
CA GLU A 1 8.60 6.99 -10.26
C GLU A 1 8.68 5.72 -9.43
N ILE A 2 8.27 5.78 -8.15
CA ILE A 2 8.34 4.65 -7.22
C ILE A 2 6.93 4.33 -6.74
N THR A 3 6.53 3.07 -6.86
CA THR A 3 5.26 2.57 -6.31
C THR A 3 5.47 2.18 -4.85
N GLU A 4 4.85 2.93 -3.95
CA GLU A 4 4.96 2.70 -2.50
C GLU A 4 3.90 1.76 -1.97
N HIS A 5 2.66 1.87 -2.46
CA HIS A 5 1.53 1.09 -1.99
C HIS A 5 0.60 0.71 -3.13
N PHE A 6 -0.08 -0.41 -2.96
CA PHE A 6 -1.28 -0.77 -3.70
C PHE A 6 -2.47 -0.81 -2.74
N THR A 7 -3.62 -0.39 -3.24
CA THR A 7 -4.90 -0.57 -2.55
C THR A 7 -5.94 -1.11 -3.53
N TYR A 8 -6.94 -1.77 -3.03
CA TYR A 8 -8.01 -2.37 -3.81
C TYR A 8 -9.31 -2.40 -2.97
N GLU A 9 -10.35 -2.99 -3.48
CA GLU A 9 -11.68 -2.99 -2.88
C GLU A 9 -11.67 -3.42 -1.41
N GLY A 10 -12.38 -2.68 -0.57
CA GLY A 10 -12.49 -2.94 0.86
C GLY A 10 -11.32 -2.46 1.71
N HIS A 11 -10.33 -1.80 1.09
CA HIS A 11 -9.18 -1.26 1.81
C HIS A 11 -9.25 0.25 1.95
N LEU A 12 -8.74 0.73 3.06
CA LEU A 12 -8.51 2.15 3.32
C LEU A 12 -7.05 2.49 2.97
N PHE A 13 -6.82 3.65 2.39
CA PHE A 13 -5.49 4.23 2.27
C PHE A 13 -5.49 5.69 2.71
N VAL A 14 -4.36 6.16 3.19
CA VAL A 14 -4.18 7.53 3.63
C VAL A 14 -2.73 7.98 3.44
N CYS A 15 -2.55 9.16 2.88
CA CYS A 15 -1.26 9.87 2.94
C CYS A 15 -1.16 10.55 4.31
N LEU A 16 -0.67 9.83 5.31
CA LEU A 16 -0.83 10.16 6.73
C LEU A 16 -0.31 11.56 7.07
N GLU A 17 0.86 11.94 6.58
CA GLU A 17 1.42 13.27 6.85
C GLU A 17 0.54 14.38 6.26
N SER A 18 0.11 14.23 5.01
CA SER A 18 -0.78 15.18 4.34
C SER A 18 -2.12 15.28 5.06
N PHE A 19 -2.67 14.14 5.47
CA PHE A 19 -3.94 14.07 6.19
C PHE A 19 -3.87 14.77 7.55
N ILE A 20 -2.85 14.49 8.36
CA ILE A 20 -2.73 15.06 9.72
C ILE A 20 -2.33 16.54 9.68
N ARG A 21 -1.35 16.89 8.84
CA ARG A 21 -0.81 18.25 8.80
C ARG A 21 -1.57 19.20 7.89
N GLN A 22 -2.51 18.68 7.08
CA GLN A 22 -3.29 19.44 6.10
C GLN A 22 -2.39 20.24 5.14
N ILE A 23 -1.32 19.59 4.66
CA ILE A 23 -0.38 20.12 3.65
C ILE A 23 -0.35 19.21 2.44
N PRO A 24 0.02 19.69 1.26
CA PRO A 24 0.20 18.83 0.07
C PRO A 24 1.16 17.69 0.36
N GLY A 25 0.75 16.47 0.02
CA GLY A 25 1.58 15.27 0.17
C GLY A 25 2.64 15.16 -0.92
N GLN A 26 3.63 14.29 -0.67
CA GLN A 26 4.67 13.95 -1.66
C GLN A 26 4.27 12.79 -2.57
N PHE A 27 3.14 12.14 -2.28
CA PHE A 27 2.66 10.98 -3.02
C PHE A 27 1.50 11.35 -3.94
N TYR A 28 1.47 10.70 -5.08
CA TYR A 28 0.34 10.73 -6.01
C TYR A 28 -0.45 9.44 -5.86
N VAL A 29 -1.77 9.55 -5.99
CA VAL A 29 -2.67 8.40 -6.06
C VAL A 29 -3.12 8.26 -7.49
N GLU A 30 -2.90 7.09 -8.07
CA GLU A 30 -3.25 6.77 -9.45
C GLU A 30 -4.22 5.59 -9.48
N ALA A 31 -5.34 5.75 -10.16
CA ALA A 31 -6.27 4.66 -10.43
C ALA A 31 -5.76 3.86 -11.63
N LEU A 32 -5.40 2.59 -11.43
CA LEU A 32 -4.89 1.71 -12.48
C LEU A 32 -6.01 1.11 -13.36
N GLU A 33 -7.26 1.28 -12.94
CA GLU A 33 -8.48 0.85 -13.63
C GLU A 33 -9.66 1.74 -13.21
N PRO A 34 -10.81 1.72 -13.89
CA PRO A 34 -11.99 2.45 -13.48
C PRO A 34 -12.37 2.12 -12.04
N THR A 35 -12.38 3.12 -11.17
CA THR A 35 -12.45 2.94 -9.70
C THR A 35 -13.44 3.93 -9.09
N LEU A 36 -14.28 3.46 -8.17
CA LEU A 36 -15.09 4.28 -7.29
C LEU A 36 -14.40 4.36 -5.92
N ILE A 37 -14.16 5.58 -5.45
CA ILE A 37 -13.58 5.83 -4.13
C ILE A 37 -14.52 6.68 -3.29
N TYR A 38 -14.50 6.44 -1.98
CA TYR A 38 -15.13 7.29 -0.98
C TYR A 38 -14.06 8.07 -0.24
N GLU A 39 -14.21 9.37 -0.18
CA GLU A 39 -13.29 10.25 0.52
C GLU A 39 -13.86 10.61 1.89
N ILE A 40 -13.00 10.59 2.92
CA ILE A 40 -13.33 11.05 4.26
C ILE A 40 -12.55 12.34 4.51
N PRO A 41 -13.20 13.53 4.51
CA PRO A 41 -12.53 14.79 4.77
C PRO A 41 -12.02 14.86 6.22
N TYR A 42 -10.83 15.46 6.40
CA TYR A 42 -10.17 15.55 7.71
C TYR A 42 -11.01 16.27 8.77
N GLY A 43 -11.58 17.45 8.44
CA GLY A 43 -12.30 18.27 9.41
C GLY A 43 -13.47 17.52 10.07
N PRO A 44 -14.48 17.06 9.30
CA PRO A 44 -15.59 16.27 9.84
C PRO A 44 -15.13 14.98 10.55
N PHE A 45 -14.11 14.33 10.04
CA PHE A 45 -13.57 13.13 10.67
C PHE A 45 -12.90 13.44 12.02
N HIS A 46 -12.15 14.54 12.10
CA HIS A 46 -11.51 14.98 13.34
C HIS A 46 -12.53 15.35 14.41
N GLU A 47 -13.59 16.08 14.04
CA GLU A 47 -14.70 16.40 14.95
C GLU A 47 -15.38 15.11 15.46
N LEU A 48 -15.61 14.15 14.57
CA LEU A 48 -16.23 12.87 14.93
C LEU A 48 -15.37 12.09 15.92
N MET A 49 -14.04 12.05 15.74
CA MET A 49 -13.11 11.42 16.67
C MET A 49 -13.14 12.06 18.08
N GLN A 50 -13.40 13.37 18.16
CA GLN A 50 -13.50 14.07 19.45
C GLN A 50 -14.82 13.77 20.19
N GLN A 51 -15.87 13.47 19.44
CA GLN A 51 -17.19 13.23 19.99
C GLN A 51 -17.48 11.75 20.28
N ASP A 52 -16.85 10.86 19.53
CA ASP A 52 -17.11 9.42 19.62
C ASP A 52 -15.81 8.64 19.89
N PRO A 53 -15.66 8.12 21.13
CA PRO A 53 -14.50 7.32 21.51
C PRO A 53 -14.32 6.04 20.68
N GLU A 54 -15.39 5.49 20.10
CA GLU A 54 -15.31 4.30 19.26
C GLU A 54 -14.63 4.61 17.92
N ILE A 55 -14.96 5.76 17.33
CA ILE A 55 -14.29 6.23 16.10
C ILE A 55 -12.80 6.48 16.36
N LEU A 56 -12.46 7.09 17.49
CA LEU A 56 -11.06 7.27 17.89
C LEU A 56 -10.34 5.93 18.04
N ARG A 57 -10.98 4.94 18.64
CA ARG A 57 -10.41 3.58 18.79
C ARG A 57 -10.16 2.90 17.46
N VAL A 58 -11.12 2.99 16.54
CA VAL A 58 -10.97 2.47 15.18
C VAL A 58 -9.79 3.16 14.47
N TYR A 59 -9.69 4.48 14.56
CA TYR A 59 -8.57 5.22 13.99
C TYR A 59 -7.22 4.79 14.56
N CYS A 60 -7.09 4.63 15.88
CA CYS A 60 -5.88 4.12 16.52
C CYS A 60 -5.51 2.73 16.00
N THR A 61 -6.48 1.81 15.88
CA THR A 61 -6.25 0.47 15.34
C THR A 61 -5.75 0.50 13.89
N ILE A 62 -6.27 1.39 13.07
CA ILE A 62 -5.80 1.59 11.69
C ILE A 62 -4.34 2.09 11.68
N LEU A 63 -3.99 3.05 12.55
CA LEU A 63 -2.63 3.57 12.66
C LEU A 63 -1.65 2.51 13.16
N GLU A 64 -2.01 1.75 14.18
CA GLU A 64 -1.20 0.65 14.71
C GLU A 64 -0.93 -0.40 13.62
N SER A 65 -1.97 -0.82 12.90
CA SER A 65 -1.85 -1.77 11.80
C SER A 65 -0.95 -1.24 10.68
N SER A 66 -1.11 0.04 10.31
CA SER A 66 -0.29 0.69 9.29
C SER A 66 1.18 0.76 9.70
N LEU A 67 1.46 1.01 10.96
CA LEU A 67 2.81 1.04 11.50
C LEU A 67 3.46 -0.34 11.46
N ILE A 68 2.75 -1.38 11.88
CA ILE A 68 3.21 -2.77 11.83
C ILE A 68 3.52 -3.19 10.39
N ILE A 69 2.62 -2.89 9.44
CA ILE A 69 2.83 -3.19 8.02
C ILE A 69 4.07 -2.47 7.49
N SER A 70 4.26 -1.21 7.86
CA SER A 70 5.43 -0.42 7.46
C SER A 70 6.75 -1.02 7.99
N GLN A 71 6.77 -1.48 9.25
CA GLN A 71 7.92 -2.17 9.83
C GLN A 71 8.22 -3.49 9.11
N HIS A 72 7.20 -4.31 8.85
CA HIS A 72 7.37 -5.56 8.11
C HIS A 72 7.89 -5.33 6.67
N LYS A 73 7.42 -4.27 6.01
CA LYS A 73 7.91 -3.90 4.67
C LYS A 73 9.38 -3.50 4.68
N ALA A 74 9.82 -2.73 5.67
CA ALA A 74 11.22 -2.35 5.84
C ALA A 74 12.11 -3.58 6.10
N ASP A 75 11.68 -4.50 6.97
CA ASP A 75 12.40 -5.74 7.27
C ASP A 75 12.50 -6.67 6.05
N ALA A 76 11.41 -6.81 5.31
CA ALA A 76 11.37 -7.66 4.11
C ALA A 76 12.34 -7.17 3.01
N ARG A 77 12.47 -5.86 2.83
CA ARG A 77 13.42 -5.27 1.88
C ARG A 77 14.87 -5.66 2.17
N ASN A 78 15.21 -5.81 3.45
CA ASN A 78 16.57 -6.06 3.90
C ASN A 78 16.92 -7.55 3.98
N ARG A 79 15.93 -8.46 4.10
CA ARG A 79 16.16 -9.88 4.43
C ARG A 79 15.72 -10.86 3.36
N HIS A 80 14.89 -10.44 2.39
CA HIS A 80 14.31 -11.35 1.39
C HIS A 80 14.88 -11.11 -0.01
N SER A 81 15.12 -12.22 -0.72
CA SER A 81 15.46 -12.19 -2.15
C SER A 81 14.30 -11.60 -2.99
N ALA A 82 14.60 -11.21 -4.22
CA ALA A 82 13.58 -10.75 -5.16
C ALA A 82 12.48 -11.80 -5.39
N PHE A 83 12.87 -13.06 -5.50
CA PHE A 83 11.95 -14.19 -5.66
C PHE A 83 11.02 -14.35 -4.45
N GLU A 84 11.54 -14.32 -3.23
CA GLU A 84 10.75 -14.45 -2.00
C GLU A 84 9.76 -13.29 -1.84
N ARG A 85 10.17 -12.06 -2.15
CA ARG A 85 9.26 -10.89 -2.13
C ARG A 85 8.11 -11.04 -3.12
N TYR A 86 8.40 -11.54 -4.34
CA TYR A 86 7.36 -11.80 -5.34
C TYR A 86 6.41 -12.91 -4.89
N ARG A 87 6.92 -14.04 -4.40
CA ARG A 87 6.10 -15.18 -3.94
C ARG A 87 5.20 -14.77 -2.78
N ARG A 88 5.71 -13.95 -1.88
CA ARG A 88 4.91 -13.43 -0.78
C ARG A 88 3.77 -12.53 -1.27
N LEU A 89 4.05 -11.59 -2.18
CA LEU A 89 3.02 -10.74 -2.78
C LEU A 89 1.96 -11.56 -3.52
N GLU A 90 2.38 -12.57 -4.28
CA GLU A 90 1.50 -13.47 -5.01
C GLU A 90 0.57 -14.25 -4.07
N PHE A 91 1.07 -14.67 -2.92
CA PHE A 91 0.32 -15.40 -1.91
C PHE A 91 -0.64 -14.49 -1.12
N GLU A 92 -0.12 -13.36 -0.60
CA GLU A 92 -0.89 -12.46 0.27
C GLU A 92 -1.88 -11.58 -0.52
N HIS A 93 -1.51 -11.16 -1.74
CA HIS A 93 -2.27 -10.21 -2.54
C HIS A 93 -2.33 -10.61 -4.03
N PRO A 94 -2.88 -11.78 -4.38
CA PRO A 94 -2.87 -12.29 -5.75
C PRO A 94 -3.57 -11.36 -6.76
N GLN A 95 -4.53 -10.55 -6.33
CA GLN A 95 -5.21 -9.56 -7.17
C GLN A 95 -4.27 -8.45 -7.65
N ILE A 96 -3.29 -8.02 -6.85
CA ILE A 96 -2.29 -7.04 -7.26
C ILE A 96 -1.47 -7.61 -8.42
N VAL A 97 -0.97 -8.85 -8.25
CA VAL A 97 -0.15 -9.51 -9.26
C VAL A 97 -0.88 -9.71 -10.58
N ARG A 98 -2.21 -9.92 -10.52
CA ARG A 98 -3.06 -10.16 -11.71
C ARG A 98 -3.53 -8.88 -12.39
N ARG A 99 -3.81 -7.81 -11.64
CA ARG A 99 -4.47 -6.59 -12.13
C ARG A 99 -3.50 -5.44 -12.39
N ALA A 100 -2.46 -5.30 -11.56
CA ALA A 100 -1.54 -4.18 -11.68
C ALA A 100 -0.54 -4.36 -12.83
N PRO A 101 -0.20 -3.29 -13.56
CA PRO A 101 0.85 -3.32 -14.57
C PRO A 101 2.19 -3.78 -13.99
N GLN A 102 2.92 -4.57 -14.76
CA GLN A 102 4.19 -5.19 -14.31
C GLN A 102 5.22 -4.16 -13.83
N ILE A 103 5.24 -2.97 -14.42
CA ILE A 103 6.16 -1.91 -14.02
C ILE A 103 5.92 -1.44 -12.58
N HIS A 104 4.67 -1.29 -12.18
CA HIS A 104 4.30 -0.90 -10.82
C HIS A 104 4.56 -2.03 -9.82
N VAL A 105 4.29 -3.29 -10.19
CA VAL A 105 4.59 -4.45 -9.34
C VAL A 105 6.09 -4.59 -9.11
N ALA A 106 6.91 -4.45 -10.16
CA ALA A 106 8.36 -4.49 -10.05
C ALA A 106 8.90 -3.36 -9.14
N SER A 107 8.41 -2.13 -9.36
CA SER A 107 8.75 -0.97 -8.53
C SER A 107 8.39 -1.17 -7.06
N PHE A 108 7.18 -1.65 -6.78
CA PHE A 108 6.73 -1.96 -5.41
C PHE A 108 7.62 -3.01 -4.72
N LEU A 109 8.04 -4.03 -5.46
CA LEU A 109 8.92 -5.08 -4.96
C LEU A 109 10.40 -4.67 -4.92
N GLY A 110 10.76 -3.46 -5.38
CA GLY A 110 12.13 -2.98 -5.41
C GLY A 110 13.03 -3.80 -6.33
N MET A 111 12.54 -4.15 -7.52
CA MET A 111 13.28 -4.88 -8.55
C MET A 111 13.00 -4.31 -9.94
N SER A 112 13.81 -4.68 -10.94
CA SER A 112 13.55 -4.28 -12.32
C SER A 112 12.41 -5.08 -12.93
N PRO A 113 11.69 -4.53 -13.94
CA PRO A 113 10.68 -5.27 -14.69
C PRO A 113 11.22 -6.55 -15.35
N GLU A 114 12.49 -6.53 -15.80
CA GLU A 114 13.17 -7.70 -16.39
C GLU A 114 13.38 -8.80 -15.34
N THR A 115 13.77 -8.44 -14.11
CA THR A 115 13.91 -9.39 -13.00
C THR A 115 12.57 -10.02 -12.67
N LEU A 116 11.50 -9.22 -12.57
CA LEU A 116 10.15 -9.72 -12.33
C LEU A 116 9.69 -10.65 -13.46
N SER A 117 9.94 -10.29 -14.72
CA SER A 117 9.62 -11.13 -15.87
C SER A 117 10.33 -12.50 -15.81
N ARG A 118 11.61 -12.51 -15.42
CA ARG A 118 12.39 -13.76 -15.27
C ARG A 118 11.88 -14.64 -14.13
N ILE A 119 11.46 -14.04 -13.02
CA ILE A 119 10.84 -14.76 -11.90
C ILE A 119 9.53 -15.41 -12.36
N ARG A 120 8.65 -14.66 -13.03
CA ARG A 120 7.39 -15.17 -13.56
C ARG A 120 7.58 -16.29 -14.59
N ALA A 121 8.65 -16.23 -15.37
CA ALA A 121 9.01 -17.27 -16.32
C ALA A 121 9.71 -18.49 -15.69
N GLY A 122 9.88 -18.53 -14.36
CA GLY A 122 10.58 -19.61 -13.66
C GLY A 122 12.07 -19.69 -13.92
N LYS A 123 12.69 -18.58 -14.38
CA LYS A 123 14.14 -18.52 -14.68
C LYS A 123 14.97 -18.04 -13.49
N ILE A 124 14.33 -17.64 -12.41
CA ILE A 124 14.93 -17.23 -11.12
C ILE A 124 14.07 -17.84 -10.02
N SER A 125 14.75 -18.46 -9.06
CA SER A 125 14.12 -19.05 -7.86
C SER A 125 14.87 -18.57 -6.60
#